data_222dd82b5e3ef863ed1700104b0ae172
#
_entry.id   222dd82b5e3ef863ed1700104b0ae172
#
_cell.length_a   1.000
_cell.length_b   1.000
_cell.length_c   1.000
_cell.angle_alpha   90.00
_cell.angle_beta   90.00
_cell.angle_gamma   90.00
#
_symmetry.space_group_name_H-M   'P 1'
#
loop_
_entity.id
_entity.type
_entity.pdbx_description
1 polymer ?
#
loop_
_entity_poly.entity_id
_entity_poly.type
_entity_poly.pdbx_seq_one_letter_code
_entity_poly.pdbx_strand_id
1 'polypeptide(L)'
;MSSQPVQSNAALSVAHDAASLRKNTAQRYVQLLLLVIAAGAIYPILYLRQVYQPTMLEVFHITDSQLGYLYSSLGTIFLLSYLPSGWLADRITPRMLISFSLVATGALGLWYSTAPSFHLLMVIFGGWGLSTGLTFWAAVIKRVSMIAGADEQGRFFGFLDGGRGLIEALLATVAITLFAWVTQTRDEPVAAGFRLVVYMYALLCIALGVVLGLVKDPQGSRAATDHAGARRRSNVLVDLKTLASIPELWLVAAIVFCGYQVFWATYSFSAYLHEGAIGLSVVMAGTITTLKLWMRPIGGIGGGFLGDRFSKVSVLVIALFLAALSLLGLVAAPGIGSHVALVFLVLFIGILTYAIRGLYWSLLDRCNVPVETVGLAIGLISVLGYSPDVFLPLINGYLTQTYPGVFGYQLYFGYVAAVAALGGFAALALRNMLNRKEGL
;
A
#
# COMPACT_ATOMS: atom_id res chain seq x y z
N MET A 1 49.75 -9.50 51.09
CA MET A 1 49.39 -10.64 50.19
C MET A 1 48.05 -10.30 49.53
N SER A 2 48.17 -9.91 48.34
CA SER A 2 47.38 -9.90 47.11
C SER A 2 45.89 -10.26 47.23
N SER A 3 45.08 -9.25 47.14
CA SER A 3 43.65 -9.35 46.79
C SER A 3 43.31 -8.43 45.62
N GLN A 4 43.72 -8.84 44.41
CA GLN A 4 43.16 -8.29 43.16
C GLN A 4 43.30 -9.35 42.05
N PRO A 5 42.23 -10.05 41.65
CA PRO A 5 41.79 -9.99 40.26
C PRO A 5 40.25 -10.17 40.05
N VAL A 6 39.39 -10.04 41.07
CA VAL A 6 37.93 -10.31 40.89
C VAL A 6 37.17 -9.14 40.22
N GLN A 7 37.62 -7.89 40.41
CA GLN A 7 36.95 -6.73 39.81
C GLN A 7 37.19 -6.59 38.32
N SER A 8 38.28 -7.08 37.77
CA SER A 8 38.62 -7.04 36.33
C SER A 8 37.66 -7.90 35.46
N ASN A 9 37.32 -9.10 35.97
CA ASN A 9 36.47 -10.04 35.23
C ASN A 9 34.99 -9.59 35.18
N ALA A 10 34.49 -8.97 36.24
CA ALA A 10 33.12 -8.43 36.27
C ALA A 10 32.95 -7.22 35.31
N ALA A 11 33.95 -6.32 35.25
CA ALA A 11 33.91 -5.19 34.32
C ALA A 11 34.03 -5.64 32.85
N LEU A 12 34.84 -6.64 32.58
CA LEU A 12 34.98 -7.26 31.24
C LEU A 12 33.70 -8.01 30.81
N SER A 13 33.02 -8.71 31.72
CA SER A 13 31.73 -9.37 31.43
C SER A 13 30.64 -8.36 31.15
N VAL A 14 30.52 -7.28 31.93
CA VAL A 14 29.54 -6.21 31.73
C VAL A 14 29.81 -5.47 30.41
N ALA A 15 31.07 -5.21 30.06
CA ALA A 15 31.44 -4.61 28.78
C ALA A 15 31.15 -5.53 27.59
N HIS A 16 31.39 -6.84 27.74
CA HIS A 16 31.08 -7.85 26.72
C HIS A 16 29.57 -8.00 26.53
N ASP A 17 28.78 -8.04 27.61
CA ASP A 17 27.32 -8.08 27.56
C ASP A 17 26.73 -6.80 26.95
N ALA A 18 27.25 -5.62 27.30
CA ALA A 18 26.84 -4.36 26.69
C ALA A 18 27.19 -4.29 25.19
N ALA A 19 28.35 -4.82 24.78
CA ALA A 19 28.74 -4.90 23.37
C ALA A 19 27.87 -5.88 22.59
N SER A 20 27.55 -7.04 23.18
CA SER A 20 26.65 -8.03 22.59
C SER A 20 25.22 -7.52 22.44
N LEU A 21 24.69 -6.81 23.42
CA LEU A 21 23.37 -6.16 23.39
C LEU A 21 23.33 -5.07 22.33
N ARG A 22 24.37 -4.23 22.21
CA ARG A 22 24.46 -3.21 21.16
C ARG A 22 24.52 -3.82 19.78
N LYS A 23 25.30 -4.88 19.58
CA LYS A 23 25.41 -5.61 18.31
C LYS A 23 24.08 -6.24 17.91
N ASN A 24 23.37 -6.83 18.88
CA ASN A 24 22.05 -7.41 18.65
C ASN A 24 21.02 -6.34 18.27
N THR A 25 21.03 -5.19 18.93
CA THR A 25 20.16 -4.05 18.61
C THR A 25 20.43 -3.52 17.21
N ALA A 26 21.70 -3.25 16.86
CA ALA A 26 22.06 -2.77 15.51
C ALA A 26 21.62 -3.75 14.41
N GLN A 27 21.79 -5.05 14.63
CA GLN A 27 21.39 -6.10 13.70
C GLN A 27 19.85 -6.10 13.48
N ARG A 28 19.06 -5.86 14.53
CA ARG A 28 17.59 -5.77 14.46
C ARG A 28 17.14 -4.58 13.60
N TYR A 29 17.75 -3.40 13.79
CA TYR A 29 17.45 -2.21 12.99
C TYR A 29 17.89 -2.35 11.52
N VAL A 30 19.02 -3.00 11.24
CA VAL A 30 19.45 -3.32 9.88
C VAL A 30 18.44 -4.27 9.21
N GLN A 31 17.97 -5.29 9.90
CA GLN A 31 16.92 -6.18 9.38
C GLN A 31 15.62 -5.42 9.12
N LEU A 32 15.21 -4.54 10.03
CA LEU A 32 14.03 -3.68 9.82
C LEU A 32 14.20 -2.79 8.59
N LEU A 33 15.35 -2.15 8.43
CA LEU A 33 15.64 -1.30 7.25
C LEU A 33 15.53 -2.11 5.95
N LEU A 34 16.11 -3.32 5.90
CA LEU A 34 15.99 -4.19 4.74
C LEU A 34 14.54 -4.58 4.43
N LEU A 35 13.73 -4.84 5.47
CA LEU A 35 12.30 -5.13 5.31
C LEU A 35 11.52 -3.90 4.82
N VAL A 36 11.84 -2.72 5.33
CA VAL A 36 11.26 -1.44 4.88
C VAL A 36 11.57 -1.19 3.40
N ILE A 37 12.84 -1.37 3.00
CA ILE A 37 13.26 -1.21 1.60
C ILE A 37 12.53 -2.25 0.72
N ALA A 38 12.47 -3.50 1.14
CA ALA A 38 11.77 -4.55 0.40
C ALA A 38 10.27 -4.25 0.24
N ALA A 39 9.61 -3.80 1.32
CA ALA A 39 8.20 -3.44 1.31
C ALA A 39 7.90 -2.20 0.45
N GLY A 40 8.84 -1.27 0.32
CA GLY A 40 8.73 -0.11 -0.56
C GLY A 40 9.08 -0.41 -2.02
N ALA A 41 9.91 -1.43 -2.28
CA ALA A 41 10.40 -1.76 -3.62
C ALA A 41 9.51 -2.75 -4.39
N ILE A 42 8.80 -3.65 -3.69
CA ILE A 42 8.09 -4.75 -4.35
C ILE A 42 6.81 -4.31 -5.07
N TYR A 43 6.06 -3.35 -4.51
CA TYR A 43 4.77 -2.94 -5.07
C TYR A 43 4.87 -2.02 -6.30
N PRO A 44 5.84 -1.09 -6.44
CA PRO A 44 5.90 -0.20 -7.59
C PRO A 44 5.91 -0.90 -8.94
N ILE A 45 6.57 -2.05 -9.07
CA ILE A 45 6.60 -2.80 -10.34
C ILE A 45 5.21 -3.36 -10.71
N LEU A 46 4.38 -3.71 -9.72
CA LEU A 46 3.01 -4.16 -9.95
C LEU A 46 2.10 -2.99 -10.36
N TYR A 47 2.38 -1.80 -9.81
CA TYR A 47 1.53 -0.62 -9.95
C TYR A 47 2.17 0.47 -10.81
N LEU A 48 2.96 0.10 -11.83
CA LEU A 48 3.55 1.02 -12.81
C LEU A 48 2.51 1.90 -13.50
N ARG A 49 1.25 1.43 -13.62
CA ARG A 49 0.12 2.19 -14.11
C ARG A 49 0.02 3.58 -13.46
N GLN A 50 0.32 3.69 -12.17
CA GLN A 50 0.19 4.94 -11.43
C GLN A 50 0.99 6.09 -12.07
N VAL A 51 2.16 5.79 -12.65
CA VAL A 51 3.06 6.78 -13.25
C VAL A 51 3.11 6.66 -14.77
N TYR A 52 2.98 5.44 -15.30
CA TYR A 52 3.29 5.12 -16.70
C TYR A 52 2.08 4.54 -17.48
N GLN A 53 0.84 4.82 -17.09
CA GLN A 53 -0.33 4.24 -17.79
C GLN A 53 -0.31 4.51 -19.31
N PRO A 54 -0.09 5.75 -19.82
CA PRO A 54 -0.02 5.98 -21.26
C PRO A 54 1.06 5.14 -21.94
N THR A 55 2.24 5.10 -21.32
CA THR A 55 3.37 4.28 -21.80
C THR A 55 3.04 2.78 -21.86
N MET A 56 2.32 2.26 -20.84
CA MET A 56 1.92 0.85 -20.82
C MET A 56 0.97 0.52 -21.97
N LEU A 57 -0.01 1.37 -22.24
CA LEU A 57 -0.95 1.19 -23.35
C LEU A 57 -0.21 1.15 -24.69
N GLU A 58 0.76 2.05 -24.88
CA GLU A 58 1.58 2.12 -26.10
C GLU A 58 2.52 0.91 -26.23
N VAL A 59 3.29 0.57 -25.20
CA VAL A 59 4.32 -0.49 -25.25
C VAL A 59 3.72 -1.87 -25.41
N PHE A 60 2.59 -2.15 -24.79
CA PHE A 60 1.93 -3.46 -24.85
C PHE A 60 0.86 -3.54 -25.93
N HIS A 61 0.56 -2.44 -26.62
CA HIS A 61 -0.52 -2.34 -27.60
C HIS A 61 -1.86 -2.86 -27.05
N ILE A 62 -2.17 -2.49 -25.80
CA ILE A 62 -3.39 -2.87 -25.09
C ILE A 62 -4.33 -1.69 -24.93
N THR A 63 -5.61 -1.98 -24.77
CA THR A 63 -6.64 -0.98 -24.48
C THR A 63 -6.77 -0.71 -22.98
N ASP A 64 -7.45 0.38 -22.61
CA ASP A 64 -7.75 0.71 -21.21
C ASP A 64 -8.57 -0.40 -20.52
N SER A 65 -9.53 -1.03 -21.23
CA SER A 65 -10.28 -2.16 -20.69
C SER A 65 -9.39 -3.37 -20.45
N GLN A 66 -8.46 -3.67 -21.38
CA GLN A 66 -7.49 -4.76 -21.17
C GLN A 66 -6.59 -4.47 -19.98
N LEU A 67 -6.13 -3.24 -19.82
CA LEU A 67 -5.40 -2.82 -18.62
C LEU A 67 -6.26 -3.00 -17.36
N GLY A 68 -7.54 -2.67 -17.43
CA GLY A 68 -8.52 -2.93 -16.38
C GLY A 68 -8.60 -4.40 -15.99
N TYR A 69 -8.65 -5.31 -16.97
CA TYR A 69 -8.66 -6.77 -16.72
C TYR A 69 -7.38 -7.26 -16.04
N LEU A 70 -6.20 -6.75 -16.42
CA LEU A 70 -4.93 -7.09 -15.78
C LEU A 70 -4.96 -6.74 -14.28
N TYR A 71 -5.34 -5.52 -13.94
CA TYR A 71 -5.40 -5.09 -12.54
C TYR A 71 -6.55 -5.74 -11.75
N SER A 72 -7.67 -6.04 -12.38
CA SER A 72 -8.76 -6.79 -11.76
C SER A 72 -8.33 -8.23 -11.42
N SER A 73 -7.57 -8.88 -12.31
CA SER A 73 -7.03 -10.22 -12.04
C SER A 73 -6.05 -10.21 -10.86
N LEU A 74 -5.16 -9.21 -10.81
CA LEU A 74 -4.26 -8.97 -9.68
C LEU A 74 -5.02 -8.79 -8.37
N GLY A 75 -6.03 -7.91 -8.37
CA GLY A 75 -6.88 -7.62 -7.21
C GLY A 75 -7.68 -8.82 -6.74
N THR A 76 -8.20 -9.62 -7.67
CA THR A 76 -8.91 -10.88 -7.37
C THR A 76 -8.00 -11.86 -6.64
N ILE A 77 -6.77 -12.04 -7.13
CA ILE A 77 -5.80 -12.95 -6.51
C ILE A 77 -5.37 -12.40 -5.14
N PHE A 78 -5.20 -11.09 -4.99
CA PHE A 78 -4.94 -10.49 -3.67
C PHE A 78 -6.06 -10.80 -2.68
N LEU A 79 -7.32 -10.58 -3.08
CA LEU A 79 -8.48 -10.83 -2.22
C LEU A 79 -8.55 -12.28 -1.78
N LEU A 80 -8.34 -13.22 -2.72
CA LEU A 80 -8.32 -14.66 -2.43
C LEU A 80 -7.11 -15.08 -1.57
N SER A 81 -6.01 -14.35 -1.65
CA SER A 81 -4.76 -14.64 -0.93
C SER A 81 -4.77 -14.22 0.53
N TYR A 82 -5.65 -13.31 0.96
CA TYR A 82 -5.62 -12.79 2.34
C TYR A 82 -5.77 -13.88 3.41
N LEU A 83 -6.68 -14.83 3.23
CA LEU A 83 -6.89 -15.91 4.19
C LEU A 83 -5.74 -16.95 4.17
N PRO A 84 -5.33 -17.50 2.99
CA PRO A 84 -4.27 -18.51 2.95
C PRO A 84 -2.88 -17.94 3.26
N SER A 85 -2.64 -16.63 3.08
CA SER A 85 -1.34 -16.00 3.34
C SER A 85 -0.93 -16.09 4.81
N GLY A 86 -1.86 -15.88 5.74
CA GLY A 86 -1.62 -16.04 7.18
C GLY A 86 -1.27 -17.47 7.54
N TRP A 87 -2.05 -18.44 7.04
CA TRP A 87 -1.79 -19.85 7.24
C TRP A 87 -0.42 -20.30 6.70
N LEU A 88 -0.03 -19.78 5.53
CA LEU A 88 1.27 -20.08 4.92
C LEU A 88 2.41 -19.47 5.73
N ALA A 89 2.26 -18.23 6.20
CA ALA A 89 3.23 -17.55 7.03
C ALA A 89 3.47 -18.24 8.38
N ASP A 90 2.48 -19.01 8.89
CA ASP A 90 2.64 -19.77 10.12
C ASP A 90 3.43 -21.08 9.93
N ARG A 91 3.45 -21.65 8.73
CA ARG A 91 4.10 -22.92 8.42
C ARG A 91 5.47 -22.81 7.80
N ILE A 92 5.72 -21.74 7.06
CA ILE A 92 6.98 -21.50 6.37
C ILE A 92 7.70 -20.33 7.03
N THR A 93 9.02 -20.40 7.09
CA THR A 93 9.83 -19.33 7.69
C THR A 93 9.63 -18.01 6.91
N PRO A 94 9.41 -16.87 7.58
CA PRO A 94 9.21 -15.59 6.93
C PRO A 94 10.32 -15.23 5.95
N ARG A 95 11.57 -15.59 6.28
CA ARG A 95 12.72 -15.39 5.42
C ARG A 95 12.54 -16.03 4.04
N MET A 96 12.11 -17.29 3.98
CA MET A 96 11.93 -18.00 2.71
C MET A 96 10.78 -17.41 1.89
N LEU A 97 9.68 -17.06 2.55
CA LEU A 97 8.52 -16.46 1.89
C LEU A 97 8.85 -15.09 1.30
N ILE A 98 9.51 -14.22 2.06
CA ILE A 98 9.91 -12.88 1.61
C ILE A 98 10.91 -12.98 0.46
N SER A 99 11.94 -13.84 0.60
CA SER A 99 12.94 -14.06 -0.45
C SER A 99 12.31 -14.59 -1.73
N PHE A 100 11.48 -15.63 -1.64
CA PHE A 100 10.74 -16.18 -2.78
C PHE A 100 9.87 -15.11 -3.46
N SER A 101 9.09 -14.35 -2.67
CA SER A 101 8.21 -13.31 -3.19
C SER A 101 8.99 -12.26 -4.00
N LEU A 102 10.09 -11.75 -3.46
CA LEU A 102 10.90 -10.73 -4.12
C LEU A 102 11.57 -11.27 -5.39
N VAL A 103 12.17 -12.46 -5.34
CA VAL A 103 12.82 -13.08 -6.50
C VAL A 103 11.79 -13.40 -7.58
N ALA A 104 10.65 -14.01 -7.21
CA ALA A 104 9.58 -14.34 -8.17
C ALA A 104 8.99 -13.07 -8.81
N THR A 105 8.73 -12.03 -8.01
CA THR A 105 8.22 -10.75 -8.51
C THR A 105 9.21 -10.10 -9.48
N GLY A 106 10.49 -10.10 -9.16
CA GLY A 106 11.52 -9.57 -10.03
C GLY A 106 11.72 -10.39 -11.31
N ALA A 107 11.67 -11.72 -11.22
CA ALA A 107 11.75 -12.61 -12.39
C ALA A 107 10.56 -12.39 -13.36
N LEU A 108 9.34 -12.28 -12.81
CA LEU A 108 8.16 -11.91 -13.58
C LEU A 108 8.32 -10.50 -14.19
N GLY A 109 8.97 -9.57 -13.48
CA GLY A 109 9.29 -8.24 -13.99
C GLY A 109 10.26 -8.29 -15.17
N LEU A 110 11.27 -9.14 -15.14
CA LEU A 110 12.15 -9.36 -16.29
C LEU A 110 11.39 -9.92 -17.49
N TRP A 111 10.46 -10.85 -17.26
CA TRP A 111 9.59 -11.34 -18.32
C TRP A 111 8.65 -10.25 -18.84
N TYR A 112 8.06 -9.45 -17.96
CA TYR A 112 7.23 -8.30 -18.33
C TYR A 112 7.97 -7.29 -19.23
N SER A 113 9.28 -7.09 -19.02
CA SER A 113 10.11 -6.17 -19.82
C SER A 113 10.27 -6.58 -21.28
N THR A 114 9.97 -7.82 -21.65
CA THR A 114 10.00 -8.32 -23.04
C THR A 114 8.78 -7.90 -23.86
N ALA A 115 7.87 -7.12 -23.29
CA ALA A 115 6.60 -6.71 -23.89
C ALA A 115 5.78 -7.89 -24.45
N PRO A 116 5.42 -8.87 -23.58
CA PRO A 116 4.69 -10.05 -24.02
C PRO A 116 3.24 -9.74 -24.41
N SER A 117 2.58 -10.68 -25.08
CA SER A 117 1.18 -10.55 -25.47
C SER A 117 0.24 -10.42 -24.27
N PHE A 118 -0.98 -9.90 -24.49
CA PHE A 118 -1.98 -9.70 -23.44
C PHE A 118 -2.25 -10.95 -22.59
N HIS A 119 -2.33 -12.14 -23.19
CA HIS A 119 -2.56 -13.37 -22.43
C HIS A 119 -1.39 -13.70 -21.49
N LEU A 120 -0.15 -13.45 -21.93
CA LEU A 120 1.02 -13.62 -21.07
C LEU A 120 1.11 -12.54 -19.99
N LEU A 121 0.66 -11.32 -20.27
CA LEU A 121 0.50 -10.29 -19.24
C LEU A 121 -0.49 -10.74 -18.16
N MET A 122 -1.61 -11.39 -18.50
CA MET A 122 -2.53 -11.95 -17.52
C MET A 122 -1.86 -12.98 -16.61
N VAL A 123 -0.97 -13.84 -17.17
CA VAL A 123 -0.17 -14.79 -16.37
C VAL A 123 0.80 -14.07 -15.44
N ILE A 124 1.48 -13.03 -15.93
CA ILE A 124 2.42 -12.24 -15.13
C ILE A 124 1.69 -11.54 -13.97
N PHE A 125 0.56 -10.87 -14.23
CA PHE A 125 -0.24 -10.21 -13.20
C PHE A 125 -0.81 -11.21 -12.19
N GLY A 126 -1.25 -12.38 -12.66
CA GLY A 126 -1.63 -13.49 -11.79
C GLY A 126 -0.47 -13.98 -10.91
N GLY A 127 0.70 -14.16 -11.51
CA GLY A 127 1.93 -14.52 -10.81
C GLY A 127 2.35 -13.47 -9.76
N TRP A 128 2.25 -12.18 -10.09
CA TRP A 128 2.48 -11.10 -9.14
C TRP A 128 1.47 -11.13 -7.98
N GLY A 129 0.19 -11.39 -8.27
CA GLY A 129 -0.83 -11.56 -7.25
C GLY A 129 -0.49 -12.66 -6.26
N LEU A 130 -0.05 -13.82 -6.76
CA LEU A 130 0.38 -14.95 -5.92
C LEU A 130 1.68 -14.65 -5.17
N SER A 131 2.70 -14.14 -5.87
CA SER A 131 4.02 -13.90 -5.26
C SER A 131 3.98 -12.80 -4.20
N THR A 132 3.12 -11.80 -4.31
CA THR A 132 3.05 -10.69 -3.35
C THR A 132 1.88 -10.82 -2.38
N GLY A 133 0.69 -11.18 -2.85
CA GLY A 133 -0.50 -11.33 -2.00
C GLY A 133 -0.41 -12.52 -1.07
N LEU A 134 0.01 -13.67 -1.59
CA LEU A 134 0.06 -14.91 -0.80
C LEU A 134 1.30 -15.02 0.08
N THR A 135 2.48 -14.57 -0.40
CA THR A 135 3.75 -14.93 0.28
C THR A 135 4.47 -13.75 0.92
N PHE A 136 4.17 -12.49 0.55
CA PHE A 136 4.97 -11.36 1.02
C PHE A 136 4.45 -10.72 2.31
N TRP A 137 3.23 -10.17 2.27
CA TRP A 137 2.80 -9.22 3.31
C TRP A 137 2.67 -9.86 4.70
N ALA A 138 2.02 -11.02 4.81
CA ALA A 138 1.89 -11.72 6.08
C ALA A 138 3.26 -12.14 6.65
N ALA A 139 4.18 -12.54 5.77
CA ALA A 139 5.54 -12.91 6.19
C ALA A 139 6.35 -11.68 6.67
N VAL A 140 6.22 -10.52 6.02
CA VAL A 140 6.85 -9.26 6.47
C VAL A 140 6.32 -8.85 7.84
N ILE A 141 5.00 -8.83 8.03
CA ILE A 141 4.38 -8.51 9.33
C ILE A 141 4.89 -9.45 10.42
N LYS A 142 4.89 -10.76 10.15
CA LYS A 142 5.41 -11.76 11.09
C LYS A 142 6.89 -11.52 11.40
N ARG A 143 7.74 -11.27 10.40
CA ARG A 143 9.16 -11.03 10.63
C ARG A 143 9.43 -9.75 11.42
N VAL A 144 8.68 -8.67 11.16
CA VAL A 144 8.78 -7.44 11.93
C VAL A 144 8.39 -7.69 13.39
N SER A 145 7.31 -8.41 13.66
CA SER A 145 6.91 -8.75 15.02
C SER A 145 7.94 -9.60 15.77
N MET A 146 8.69 -10.47 15.04
CA MET A 146 9.75 -11.29 15.61
C MET A 146 11.02 -10.51 15.98
N ILE A 147 11.37 -9.47 15.22
CA ILE A 147 12.55 -8.63 15.49
C ILE A 147 12.26 -7.50 16.46
N ALA A 148 11.00 -7.09 16.61
CA ALA A 148 10.58 -6.06 17.55
C ALA A 148 10.54 -6.64 18.99
N GLY A 149 11.03 -5.88 19.97
CA GLY A 149 10.78 -6.17 21.38
C GLY A 149 9.32 -5.97 21.76
N ALA A 150 8.87 -6.54 22.88
CA ALA A 150 7.48 -6.41 23.33
C ALA A 150 7.02 -4.95 23.41
N ASP A 151 7.88 -4.05 23.94
CA ASP A 151 7.60 -2.62 24.12
C ASP A 151 7.91 -1.78 22.86
N GLU A 152 8.43 -2.40 21.78
CA GLU A 152 8.86 -1.70 20.55
C GLU A 152 7.97 -1.97 19.34
N GLN A 153 6.95 -2.83 19.48
CA GLN A 153 6.09 -3.25 18.38
C GLN A 153 5.52 -2.06 17.60
N GLY A 154 4.91 -1.10 18.30
CA GLY A 154 4.33 0.08 17.67
C GLY A 154 5.35 0.91 16.87
N ARG A 155 6.57 1.09 17.42
CA ARG A 155 7.65 1.81 16.75
C ARG A 155 8.14 1.09 15.48
N PHE A 156 8.30 -0.24 15.53
CA PHE A 156 8.77 -1.03 14.39
C PHE A 156 7.75 -1.07 13.26
N PHE A 157 6.46 -1.23 13.57
CA PHE A 157 5.40 -1.15 12.57
C PHE A 157 5.22 0.26 12.01
N GLY A 158 5.39 1.29 12.83
CA GLY A 158 5.41 2.68 12.38
C GLY A 158 6.56 2.95 11.39
N PHE A 159 7.76 2.44 11.67
CA PHE A 159 8.89 2.52 10.73
C PHE A 159 8.65 1.72 9.45
N LEU A 160 7.99 0.55 9.55
CA LEU A 160 7.64 -0.22 8.37
C LEU A 160 6.69 0.55 7.45
N ASP A 161 5.61 1.08 7.98
CA ASP A 161 4.59 1.72 7.14
C ASP A 161 5.03 3.10 6.62
N GLY A 162 5.59 3.95 7.48
CA GLY A 162 6.13 5.25 7.07
C GLY A 162 7.33 5.11 6.14
N GLY A 163 8.26 4.22 6.48
CA GLY A 163 9.48 4.00 5.71
C GLY A 163 9.23 3.41 4.33
N ARG A 164 8.32 2.44 4.19
CA ARG A 164 7.97 1.89 2.86
C ARG A 164 7.42 2.96 1.92
N GLY A 165 6.63 3.91 2.44
CA GLY A 165 6.10 5.00 1.63
C GLY A 165 7.20 5.97 1.16
N LEU A 166 8.19 6.24 2.01
CA LEU A 166 9.36 7.03 1.64
C LEU A 166 10.20 6.32 0.56
N ILE A 167 10.46 5.02 0.72
CA ILE A 167 11.20 4.23 -0.28
C ILE A 167 10.45 4.19 -1.61
N GLU A 168 9.13 4.01 -1.59
CA GLU A 168 8.28 4.05 -2.79
C GLU A 168 8.44 5.39 -3.53
N ALA A 169 8.36 6.52 -2.83
CA ALA A 169 8.51 7.86 -3.42
C ALA A 169 9.93 8.10 -3.96
N LEU A 170 10.97 7.68 -3.23
CA LEU A 170 12.36 7.77 -3.67
C LEU A 170 12.60 6.95 -4.95
N LEU A 171 12.17 5.70 -4.96
CA LEU A 171 12.32 4.81 -6.12
C LEU A 171 11.52 5.32 -7.33
N ALA A 172 10.31 5.85 -7.12
CA ALA A 172 9.54 6.45 -8.19
C ALA A 172 10.23 7.71 -8.76
N THR A 173 10.88 8.51 -7.90
CA THR A 173 11.67 9.67 -8.34
C THR A 173 12.87 9.24 -9.19
N VAL A 174 13.60 8.21 -8.77
CA VAL A 174 14.71 7.64 -9.58
C VAL A 174 14.16 7.09 -10.89
N ALA A 175 13.04 6.34 -10.86
CA ALA A 175 12.45 5.74 -12.04
C ALA A 175 12.01 6.78 -13.08
N ILE A 176 11.31 7.86 -12.67
CA ILE A 176 10.87 8.90 -13.60
C ILE A 176 12.05 9.72 -14.14
N THR A 177 13.10 9.91 -13.35
CA THR A 177 14.33 10.57 -13.79
C THR A 177 15.05 9.72 -14.85
N LEU A 178 15.18 8.41 -14.64
CA LEU A 178 15.75 7.48 -15.62
C LEU A 178 14.94 7.45 -16.91
N PHE A 179 13.61 7.40 -16.78
CA PHE A 179 12.70 7.43 -17.91
C PHE A 179 12.87 8.72 -18.72
N ALA A 180 12.87 9.89 -18.06
CA ALA A 180 13.07 11.19 -18.69
C ALA A 180 14.44 11.30 -19.37
N TRP A 181 15.48 10.81 -18.73
CA TRP A 181 16.84 10.81 -19.29
C TRP A 181 16.94 10.00 -20.60
N VAL A 182 16.30 8.82 -20.64
CA VAL A 182 16.29 7.99 -21.85
C VAL A 182 15.47 8.65 -22.96
N THR A 183 14.29 9.14 -22.64
CA THR A 183 13.32 9.63 -23.65
C THR A 183 13.58 11.07 -24.10
N GLN A 184 14.12 11.93 -23.21
CA GLN A 184 14.31 13.37 -23.51
C GLN A 184 15.77 13.75 -23.79
N THR A 185 16.75 13.06 -23.17
CA THR A 185 18.16 13.42 -23.32
C THR A 185 18.86 12.52 -24.35
N ARG A 186 18.47 11.24 -24.41
CA ARG A 186 19.02 10.29 -25.40
C ARG A 186 18.16 10.18 -26.66
N ASP A 187 16.98 10.78 -26.66
CA ASP A 187 16.00 10.74 -27.75
C ASP A 187 15.62 9.29 -28.18
N GLU A 188 15.61 8.39 -27.21
CA GLU A 188 15.26 6.99 -27.42
C GLU A 188 13.74 6.78 -27.31
N PRO A 189 13.19 5.73 -27.93
CA PRO A 189 11.75 5.43 -27.84
C PRO A 189 11.26 5.27 -26.38
N VAL A 190 10.01 5.65 -26.14
CA VAL A 190 9.34 5.54 -24.84
C VAL A 190 9.44 4.12 -24.27
N ALA A 191 9.38 3.11 -25.15
CA ALA A 191 9.54 1.70 -24.77
C ALA A 191 10.92 1.38 -24.15
N ALA A 192 12.00 2.04 -24.60
CA ALA A 192 13.34 1.86 -24.04
C ALA A 192 13.43 2.43 -22.63
N GLY A 193 12.87 3.64 -22.42
CA GLY A 193 12.77 4.26 -21.09
C GLY A 193 11.96 3.41 -20.13
N PHE A 194 10.80 2.91 -20.57
CA PHE A 194 9.96 2.05 -19.76
C PHE A 194 10.64 0.73 -19.39
N ARG A 195 11.30 0.09 -20.34
CA ARG A 195 12.08 -1.13 -20.10
C ARG A 195 13.17 -0.94 -19.05
N LEU A 196 13.88 0.20 -19.08
CA LEU A 196 14.91 0.52 -18.07
C LEU A 196 14.28 0.65 -16.67
N VAL A 197 13.13 1.30 -16.56
CA VAL A 197 12.38 1.40 -15.29
C VAL A 197 11.99 0.02 -14.78
N VAL A 198 11.47 -0.85 -15.64
CA VAL A 198 11.11 -2.23 -15.26
C VAL A 198 12.35 -3.01 -14.80
N TYR A 199 13.49 -2.90 -15.51
CA TYR A 199 14.74 -3.53 -15.08
C TYR A 199 15.21 -3.04 -13.72
N MET A 200 15.15 -1.73 -13.47
CA MET A 200 15.52 -1.16 -12.17
C MET A 200 14.74 -1.82 -11.03
N TYR A 201 13.42 -1.87 -11.13
CA TYR A 201 12.58 -2.49 -10.09
C TYR A 201 12.78 -4.00 -10.00
N ALA A 202 12.84 -4.70 -11.13
CA ALA A 202 12.98 -6.16 -11.18
C ALA A 202 14.30 -6.61 -10.57
N LEU A 203 15.41 -5.99 -10.95
CA LEU A 203 16.74 -6.33 -10.43
C LEU A 203 16.89 -5.96 -8.96
N LEU A 204 16.30 -4.83 -8.54
CA LEU A 204 16.25 -4.45 -7.12
C LEU A 204 15.48 -5.49 -6.29
N CYS A 205 14.33 -5.96 -6.77
CA CYS A 205 13.56 -7.00 -6.09
C CYS A 205 14.38 -8.31 -5.99
N ILE A 206 15.02 -8.74 -7.07
CA ILE A 206 15.85 -9.96 -7.05
C ILE A 206 17.02 -9.79 -6.06
N ALA A 207 17.73 -8.67 -6.11
CA ALA A 207 18.86 -8.40 -5.21
C ALA A 207 18.44 -8.41 -3.74
N LEU A 208 17.34 -7.71 -3.40
CA LEU A 208 16.77 -7.70 -2.05
C LEU A 208 16.30 -9.09 -1.62
N GLY A 209 15.69 -9.85 -2.53
CA GLY A 209 15.25 -11.22 -2.26
C GLY A 209 16.41 -12.14 -1.93
N VAL A 210 17.52 -12.05 -2.67
CA VAL A 210 18.75 -12.81 -2.39
C VAL A 210 19.35 -12.39 -1.05
N VAL A 211 19.52 -11.09 -0.81
CA VAL A 211 20.08 -10.57 0.45
C VAL A 211 19.25 -11.00 1.65
N LEU A 212 17.92 -10.83 1.61
CA LEU A 212 17.03 -11.24 2.70
C LEU A 212 16.96 -12.75 2.88
N GLY A 213 17.16 -13.52 1.81
CA GLY A 213 17.31 -14.98 1.86
C GLY A 213 18.58 -15.45 2.57
N LEU A 214 19.64 -14.65 2.59
CA LEU A 214 20.90 -14.95 3.28
C LEU A 214 20.86 -14.52 4.76
N VAL A 215 20.07 -13.52 5.12
CA VAL A 215 19.96 -13.02 6.50
C VAL A 215 19.12 -13.98 7.34
N LYS A 216 19.74 -14.62 8.33
CA LYS A 216 19.09 -15.60 9.21
C LYS A 216 17.97 -14.96 10.05
N ASP A 217 16.92 -15.72 10.30
CA ASP A 217 15.88 -15.32 11.25
C ASP A 217 16.44 -15.28 12.68
N PRO A 218 15.93 -14.40 13.57
CA PRO A 218 16.34 -14.34 14.96
C PRO A 218 16.17 -15.70 15.66
N GLN A 219 17.18 -16.13 16.40
CA GLN A 219 17.09 -17.35 17.21
C GLN A 219 16.13 -17.10 18.38
N GLY A 220 15.15 -17.99 18.60
CA GLY A 220 14.15 -17.88 19.68
C GLY A 220 12.71 -17.66 19.21
N SER A 221 12.48 -17.49 17.93
CA SER A 221 11.17 -17.18 17.35
C SER A 221 10.16 -18.34 17.36
N ARG A 222 10.58 -19.58 17.66
CA ARG A 222 9.66 -20.73 17.78
C ARG A 222 8.72 -20.63 18.98
N ALA A 223 9.13 -19.95 20.06
CA ALA A 223 8.31 -19.80 21.27
C ALA A 223 7.12 -18.84 21.10
N ALA A 224 7.21 -17.85 20.17
CA ALA A 224 6.09 -16.92 19.92
C ALA A 224 4.95 -17.56 19.11
N THR A 225 5.21 -18.66 18.41
CA THR A 225 4.21 -19.43 17.66
C THR A 225 3.32 -20.29 18.56
N ASP A 226 3.81 -20.71 19.73
CA ASP A 226 3.03 -21.56 20.64
C ASP A 226 1.92 -20.80 21.37
N HIS A 227 2.05 -19.47 21.54
CA HIS A 227 0.98 -18.65 22.12
C HIS A 227 -0.15 -18.30 21.13
N ALA A 228 0.10 -18.39 19.83
CA ALA A 228 -0.94 -18.24 18.81
C ALA A 228 -1.77 -19.54 18.62
N GLY A 229 -1.25 -20.68 19.02
CA GLY A 229 -1.90 -22.01 18.90
C GLY A 229 -2.96 -22.32 19.97
N ALA A 230 -3.04 -21.55 21.06
CA ALA A 230 -4.06 -21.69 22.09
C ALA A 230 -5.36 -20.94 21.77
N ARG A 231 -5.65 -20.64 20.49
CA ARG A 231 -6.97 -20.15 20.09
C ARG A 231 -8.00 -21.21 20.45
N ARG A 232 -8.79 -20.92 21.49
CA ARG A 232 -10.05 -21.60 21.78
C ARG A 232 -10.74 -21.85 20.44
N ARG A 233 -11.21 -23.08 20.18
CA ARG A 233 -12.06 -23.41 19.03
C ARG A 233 -13.37 -22.61 19.16
N SER A 234 -13.35 -21.32 18.83
CA SER A 234 -14.56 -20.53 18.69
C SER A 234 -15.26 -21.01 17.41
N ASN A 235 -16.56 -21.06 17.46
CA ASN A 235 -17.34 -21.37 16.26
C ASN A 235 -17.33 -20.11 15.39
N VAL A 236 -16.54 -20.11 14.31
CA VAL A 236 -16.35 -18.97 13.39
C VAL A 236 -17.70 -18.39 12.92
N LEU A 237 -18.72 -19.24 12.76
CA LEU A 237 -20.05 -18.79 12.36
C LEU A 237 -20.75 -17.98 13.47
N VAL A 238 -20.54 -18.34 14.73
CA VAL A 238 -21.08 -17.60 15.89
C VAL A 238 -20.38 -16.26 16.00
N ASP A 239 -19.05 -16.25 15.86
CA ASP A 239 -18.26 -15.01 15.90
C ASP A 239 -18.64 -14.06 14.75
N LEU A 240 -18.80 -14.58 13.52
CA LEU A 240 -19.28 -13.79 12.38
C LEU A 240 -20.68 -13.22 12.63
N LYS A 241 -21.59 -14.00 13.22
CA LYS A 241 -22.92 -13.51 13.58
C LYS A 241 -22.87 -12.40 14.62
N THR A 242 -21.98 -12.54 15.61
CA THR A 242 -21.75 -11.50 16.63
C THR A 242 -21.20 -10.23 15.98
N LEU A 243 -20.19 -10.33 15.11
CA LEU A 243 -19.65 -9.18 14.40
C LEU A 243 -20.67 -8.53 13.47
N ALA A 244 -21.49 -9.33 12.78
CA ALA A 244 -22.53 -8.83 11.90
C ALA A 244 -23.62 -8.02 12.65
N SER A 245 -23.77 -8.23 13.95
CA SER A 245 -24.71 -7.48 14.79
C SER A 245 -24.17 -6.13 15.28
N ILE A 246 -22.90 -5.79 15.01
CA ILE A 246 -22.26 -4.52 15.41
C ILE A 246 -22.43 -3.50 14.27
N PRO A 247 -23.35 -2.52 14.36
CA PRO A 247 -23.62 -1.59 13.27
C PRO A 247 -22.42 -0.66 12.97
N GLU A 248 -21.62 -0.31 13.98
CA GLU A 248 -20.39 0.48 13.81
C GLU A 248 -19.39 -0.20 12.90
N LEU A 249 -19.29 -1.54 12.96
CA LEU A 249 -18.37 -2.31 12.14
C LEU A 249 -18.68 -2.15 10.64
N TRP A 250 -19.99 -2.14 10.29
CA TRP A 250 -20.44 -1.94 8.91
C TRP A 250 -20.19 -0.53 8.41
N LEU A 251 -20.35 0.47 9.29
CA LEU A 251 -20.00 1.86 8.96
C LEU A 251 -18.50 2.01 8.72
N VAL A 252 -17.65 1.38 9.54
CA VAL A 252 -16.20 1.37 9.32
C VAL A 252 -15.86 0.65 8.02
N ALA A 253 -16.48 -0.49 7.73
CA ALA A 253 -16.27 -1.19 6.44
C ALA A 253 -16.66 -0.31 5.26
N ALA A 254 -17.78 0.42 5.33
CA ALA A 254 -18.22 1.37 4.30
C ALA A 254 -17.24 2.54 4.15
N ILE A 255 -16.71 3.09 5.25
CA ILE A 255 -15.71 4.17 5.23
C ILE A 255 -14.41 3.68 4.56
N VAL A 256 -13.94 2.47 4.91
CA VAL A 256 -12.75 1.86 4.27
C VAL A 256 -13.00 1.65 2.78
N PHE A 257 -14.14 1.07 2.40
CA PHE A 257 -14.54 0.83 1.01
C PHE A 257 -14.58 2.11 0.18
N CYS A 258 -15.18 3.18 0.71
CA CYS A 258 -15.27 4.46 0.01
C CYS A 258 -13.91 5.17 -0.04
N GLY A 259 -13.19 5.23 1.07
CA GLY A 259 -11.88 5.87 1.15
C GLY A 259 -10.82 5.17 0.29
N TYR A 260 -10.93 3.85 0.14
CA TYR A 260 -10.04 3.07 -0.72
C TYR A 260 -10.25 3.34 -2.21
N GLN A 261 -11.46 3.67 -2.64
CA GLN A 261 -11.72 4.08 -4.01
C GLN A 261 -11.10 5.45 -4.34
N VAL A 262 -11.05 6.38 -3.38
CA VAL A 262 -10.30 7.65 -3.55
C VAL A 262 -8.81 7.36 -3.81
N PHE A 263 -8.22 6.42 -3.10
CA PHE A 263 -6.85 5.99 -3.36
C PHE A 263 -6.69 5.42 -4.77
N TRP A 264 -7.58 4.54 -5.23
CA TRP A 264 -7.56 3.99 -6.57
C TRP A 264 -7.70 5.04 -7.67
N ALA A 265 -8.52 6.08 -7.46
CA ALA A 265 -8.66 7.18 -8.42
C ALA A 265 -7.30 7.82 -8.77
N THR A 266 -6.39 7.89 -7.79
CA THR A 266 -5.06 8.46 -7.99
C THR A 266 -4.17 7.68 -8.96
N TYR A 267 -4.49 6.41 -9.25
CA TYR A 267 -3.76 5.59 -10.23
C TYR A 267 -4.04 6.00 -11.69
N SER A 268 -5.08 6.77 -11.93
CA SER A 268 -5.44 7.27 -13.27
C SER A 268 -4.94 8.68 -13.54
N PHE A 269 -4.25 9.32 -12.58
CA PHE A 269 -3.82 10.72 -12.74
C PHE A 269 -2.81 10.91 -13.87
N SER A 270 -1.85 10.00 -14.06
CA SER A 270 -0.86 10.14 -15.14
C SER A 270 -1.51 10.10 -16.52
N ALA A 271 -2.47 9.20 -16.74
CA ALA A 271 -3.18 9.11 -18.00
C ALA A 271 -4.12 10.30 -18.20
N TYR A 272 -4.90 10.69 -17.17
CA TYR A 272 -5.76 11.88 -17.23
C TYR A 272 -4.98 13.15 -17.57
N LEU A 273 -3.82 13.38 -16.95
CA LEU A 273 -2.97 14.54 -17.20
C LEU A 273 -2.35 14.53 -18.60
N HIS A 274 -2.18 13.35 -19.20
CA HIS A 274 -1.65 13.18 -20.55
C HIS A 274 -2.72 13.38 -21.62
N GLU A 275 -4.01 13.26 -21.31
CA GLU A 275 -5.10 13.42 -22.27
C GLU A 275 -5.02 14.74 -23.05
N GLY A 276 -5.38 14.66 -24.35
CA GLY A 276 -5.18 15.75 -25.30
C GLY A 276 -5.78 17.11 -24.90
N ALA A 277 -6.89 17.12 -24.15
CA ALA A 277 -7.49 18.35 -23.65
C ALA A 277 -6.67 19.04 -22.54
N ILE A 278 -5.77 18.30 -21.84
CA ILE A 278 -4.83 18.81 -20.83
C ILE A 278 -3.43 18.93 -21.45
N GLY A 279 -3.02 17.94 -22.25
CA GLY A 279 -1.87 17.99 -23.13
C GLY A 279 -0.50 17.95 -22.45
N LEU A 280 -0.40 17.45 -21.22
CA LEU A 280 0.91 17.30 -20.58
C LEU A 280 1.68 16.13 -21.20
N SER A 281 2.99 16.28 -21.37
CA SER A 281 3.84 15.18 -21.82
C SER A 281 3.79 14.02 -20.83
N VAL A 282 4.06 12.78 -21.31
CA VAL A 282 4.12 11.58 -20.46
C VAL A 282 5.06 11.76 -19.26
N VAL A 283 6.23 12.40 -19.49
CA VAL A 283 7.21 12.69 -18.44
C VAL A 283 6.63 13.68 -17.43
N MET A 284 5.97 14.76 -17.85
CA MET A 284 5.41 15.76 -16.95
C MET A 284 4.27 15.15 -16.12
N ALA A 285 3.36 14.42 -16.75
CA ALA A 285 2.25 13.72 -16.09
C ALA A 285 2.77 12.69 -15.07
N GLY A 286 3.78 11.92 -15.44
CA GLY A 286 4.47 10.98 -14.54
C GLY A 286 5.19 11.68 -13.38
N THR A 287 5.83 12.82 -13.63
CA THR A 287 6.50 13.62 -12.60
C THR A 287 5.52 14.16 -11.57
N ILE A 288 4.39 14.74 -12.00
CA ILE A 288 3.33 15.22 -11.10
C ILE A 288 2.78 14.08 -10.25
N THR A 289 2.56 12.92 -10.86
CA THR A 289 2.08 11.73 -10.15
C THR A 289 3.14 11.19 -9.16
N THR A 290 4.41 11.28 -9.50
CA THR A 290 5.52 10.96 -8.58
C THR A 290 5.57 11.94 -7.41
N LEU A 291 5.39 13.25 -7.65
CA LEU A 291 5.29 14.25 -6.58
C LEU A 291 4.11 13.97 -5.64
N LYS A 292 2.98 13.46 -6.16
CA LYS A 292 1.86 13.02 -5.32
C LYS A 292 2.27 11.91 -4.33
N LEU A 293 3.21 11.02 -4.68
CA LEU A 293 3.70 9.99 -3.74
C LEU A 293 4.41 10.60 -2.52
N TRP A 294 5.10 11.73 -2.71
CA TRP A 294 5.74 12.47 -1.61
C TRP A 294 4.72 13.10 -0.64
N MET A 295 3.45 13.18 -1.02
CA MET A 295 2.38 13.64 -0.12
C MET A 295 2.01 12.58 0.94
N ARG A 296 2.53 11.35 0.83
CA ARG A 296 2.22 10.26 1.77
C ARG A 296 2.67 10.55 3.21
N PRO A 297 3.91 10.97 3.47
CA PRO A 297 4.30 11.39 4.82
C PRO A 297 3.46 12.57 5.34
N ILE A 298 3.19 13.56 4.49
CA ILE A 298 2.42 14.75 4.87
C ILE A 298 0.98 14.37 5.24
N GLY A 299 0.30 13.62 4.37
CA GLY A 299 -1.08 13.19 4.60
C GLY A 299 -1.20 12.21 5.76
N GLY A 300 -0.32 11.20 5.83
CA GLY A 300 -0.37 10.19 6.88
C GLY A 300 -0.06 10.76 8.28
N ILE A 301 1.05 11.48 8.43
CA ILE A 301 1.45 12.09 9.71
C ILE A 301 0.50 13.22 10.07
N GLY A 302 0.21 14.13 9.13
CA GLY A 302 -0.68 15.27 9.36
C GLY A 302 -2.10 14.81 9.69
N GLY A 303 -2.63 13.83 8.97
CA GLY A 303 -3.95 13.23 9.26
C GLY A 303 -4.00 12.59 10.64
N GLY A 304 -2.98 11.82 11.02
CA GLY A 304 -2.85 11.24 12.36
C GLY A 304 -2.85 12.31 13.46
N PHE A 305 -1.99 13.32 13.34
CA PHE A 305 -1.90 14.42 14.29
C PHE A 305 -3.23 15.20 14.44
N LEU A 306 -3.89 15.50 13.32
CA LEU A 306 -5.21 16.14 13.34
C LEU A 306 -6.27 15.23 13.98
N GLY A 307 -6.21 13.90 13.70
CA GLY A 307 -7.10 12.93 14.30
C GLY A 307 -6.98 12.83 15.82
N ASP A 308 -5.74 12.91 16.34
CA ASP A 308 -5.48 12.87 17.78
C ASP A 308 -5.88 14.17 18.46
N ARG A 309 -5.70 15.33 17.79
CA ARG A 309 -6.03 16.64 18.36
C ARG A 309 -7.53 16.93 18.39
N PHE A 310 -8.29 16.53 17.36
CA PHE A 310 -9.71 16.87 17.24
C PHE A 310 -10.61 15.66 17.46
N SER A 311 -10.67 14.77 16.50
CA SER A 311 -11.37 13.48 16.52
C SER A 311 -11.07 12.76 15.20
N LYS A 312 -10.64 11.51 15.29
CA LYS A 312 -10.33 10.67 14.10
C LYS A 312 -11.51 10.60 13.13
N VAL A 313 -12.74 10.43 13.67
CA VAL A 313 -13.96 10.34 12.86
C VAL A 313 -14.27 11.69 12.19
N SER A 314 -14.17 12.80 12.94
CA SER A 314 -14.45 14.15 12.40
C SER A 314 -13.45 14.55 11.32
N VAL A 315 -12.18 14.23 11.49
CA VAL A 315 -11.15 14.47 10.45
C VAL A 315 -11.45 13.64 9.20
N LEU A 316 -11.88 12.39 9.34
CA LEU A 316 -12.29 11.54 8.21
C LEU A 316 -13.53 12.09 7.48
N VAL A 317 -14.54 12.58 8.20
CA VAL A 317 -15.71 13.25 7.58
C VAL A 317 -15.24 14.39 6.68
N ILE A 318 -14.41 15.29 7.22
CA ILE A 318 -13.90 16.45 6.48
C ILE A 318 -13.04 15.99 5.30
N ALA A 319 -12.11 15.05 5.51
CA ALA A 319 -11.20 14.56 4.48
C ALA A 319 -11.93 13.90 3.31
N LEU A 320 -12.99 13.10 3.57
CA LEU A 320 -13.78 12.45 2.54
C LEU A 320 -14.61 13.44 1.71
N PHE A 321 -15.23 14.44 2.34
CA PHE A 321 -15.96 15.49 1.61
C PHE A 321 -15.01 16.40 0.83
N LEU A 322 -13.86 16.76 1.38
CA LEU A 322 -12.84 17.51 0.64
C LEU A 322 -12.27 16.70 -0.52
N ALA A 323 -12.08 15.39 -0.36
CA ALA A 323 -11.66 14.51 -1.47
C ALA A 323 -12.72 14.45 -2.57
N ALA A 324 -14.01 14.33 -2.21
CA ALA A 324 -15.11 14.39 -3.16
C ALA A 324 -15.11 15.73 -3.93
N LEU A 325 -15.03 16.84 -3.22
CA LEU A 325 -14.99 18.18 -3.83
C LEU A 325 -13.77 18.38 -4.74
N SER A 326 -12.59 17.89 -4.31
CA SER A 326 -11.36 18.00 -5.10
C SER A 326 -11.41 17.12 -6.36
N LEU A 327 -12.04 15.94 -6.31
CA LEU A 327 -12.27 15.09 -7.49
C LEU A 327 -13.26 15.77 -8.46
N LEU A 328 -14.32 16.43 -7.97
CA LEU A 328 -15.18 17.27 -8.80
C LEU A 328 -14.42 18.45 -9.39
N GLY A 329 -13.44 19.02 -8.66
CA GLY A 329 -12.50 20.01 -9.19
C GLY A 329 -11.70 19.47 -10.38
N LEU A 330 -11.23 18.19 -10.35
CA LEU A 330 -10.58 17.56 -11.51
C LEU A 330 -11.56 17.39 -12.69
N VAL A 331 -12.83 17.07 -12.43
CA VAL A 331 -13.86 16.99 -13.48
C VAL A 331 -14.03 18.33 -14.20
N ALA A 332 -13.98 19.43 -13.46
CA ALA A 332 -14.14 20.78 -14.00
C ALA A 332 -12.84 21.37 -14.59
N ALA A 333 -11.69 20.83 -14.23
CA ALA A 333 -10.38 21.41 -14.52
C ALA A 333 -10.06 21.64 -16.01
N PRO A 334 -10.46 20.78 -16.97
CA PRO A 334 -10.23 21.03 -18.39
C PRO A 334 -10.85 22.34 -18.88
N GLY A 335 -11.99 22.75 -18.31
CA GLY A 335 -12.63 24.05 -18.62
C GLY A 335 -11.93 25.26 -18.00
N ILE A 336 -11.10 25.08 -16.97
CA ILE A 336 -10.38 26.15 -16.27
C ILE A 336 -9.08 26.52 -17.01
N GLY A 337 -8.45 25.52 -17.70
CA GLY A 337 -7.24 25.74 -18.49
C GLY A 337 -5.97 26.04 -17.66
N SER A 338 -5.98 25.84 -16.34
CA SER A 338 -4.85 26.15 -15.46
C SER A 338 -4.10 24.88 -15.03
N HIS A 339 -2.90 24.67 -15.57
CA HIS A 339 -2.03 23.57 -15.17
C HIS A 339 -1.62 23.68 -13.68
N VAL A 340 -1.47 24.89 -13.15
CA VAL A 340 -1.12 25.10 -11.73
C VAL A 340 -2.24 24.60 -10.82
N ALA A 341 -3.50 24.91 -11.16
CA ALA A 341 -4.65 24.42 -10.40
C ALA A 341 -4.76 22.89 -10.44
N LEU A 342 -4.47 22.28 -11.60
CA LEU A 342 -4.41 20.83 -11.76
C LEU A 342 -3.35 20.18 -10.85
N VAL A 343 -2.12 20.70 -10.87
CA VAL A 343 -1.03 20.19 -10.01
C VAL A 343 -1.43 20.30 -8.54
N PHE A 344 -1.98 21.46 -8.14
CA PHE A 344 -2.45 21.66 -6.77
C PHE A 344 -3.51 20.63 -6.38
N LEU A 345 -4.53 20.40 -7.23
CA LEU A 345 -5.59 19.43 -6.98
C LEU A 345 -5.03 18.00 -6.84
N VAL A 346 -4.12 17.58 -7.72
CA VAL A 346 -3.50 16.26 -7.68
C VAL A 346 -2.74 16.06 -6.38
N LEU A 347 -1.92 17.03 -5.97
CA LEU A 347 -1.16 16.95 -4.72
C LEU A 347 -2.06 16.99 -3.49
N PHE A 348 -3.09 17.84 -3.51
CA PHE A 348 -4.04 17.96 -2.41
C PHE A 348 -4.87 16.68 -2.25
N ILE A 349 -5.36 16.08 -3.34
CA ILE A 349 -6.02 14.76 -3.30
C ILE A 349 -5.05 13.70 -2.76
N GLY A 350 -3.76 13.78 -3.12
CA GLY A 350 -2.73 12.92 -2.56
C GLY A 350 -2.65 13.02 -1.04
N ILE A 351 -2.60 14.22 -0.47
CA ILE A 351 -2.59 14.46 0.98
C ILE A 351 -3.84 13.86 1.62
N LEU A 352 -5.03 14.17 1.08
CA LEU A 352 -6.31 13.67 1.61
C LEU A 352 -6.39 12.14 1.56
N THR A 353 -5.97 11.54 0.45
CA THR A 353 -5.93 10.09 0.26
C THR A 353 -5.12 9.39 1.33
N TYR A 354 -3.91 9.89 1.63
CA TYR A 354 -3.05 9.29 2.63
C TYR A 354 -3.50 9.60 4.06
N ALA A 355 -4.14 10.75 4.31
CA ALA A 355 -4.79 11.04 5.59
C ALA A 355 -5.96 10.07 5.85
N ILE A 356 -6.83 9.85 4.85
CA ILE A 356 -7.94 8.90 4.94
C ILE A 356 -7.41 7.49 5.24
N ARG A 357 -6.38 7.03 4.50
CA ARG A 357 -5.78 5.71 4.70
C ARG A 357 -5.12 5.52 6.06
N GLY A 358 -4.51 6.56 6.60
CA GLY A 358 -3.90 6.52 7.93
C GLY A 358 -4.92 6.44 9.06
N LEU A 359 -6.13 6.99 8.84
CA LEU A 359 -7.12 7.15 9.90
C LEU A 359 -8.18 6.05 9.94
N TYR A 360 -8.63 5.48 8.81
CA TYR A 360 -9.81 4.62 8.80
C TYR A 360 -9.65 3.34 9.63
N TRP A 361 -8.45 2.76 9.70
CA TRP A 361 -8.20 1.58 10.54
C TRP A 361 -8.23 1.90 12.04
N SER A 362 -7.88 3.12 12.42
CA SER A 362 -7.93 3.54 13.82
C SER A 362 -9.35 3.70 14.37
N LEU A 363 -10.38 3.56 13.54
CA LEU A 363 -11.79 3.57 13.95
C LEU A 363 -12.23 2.26 14.59
N LEU A 364 -11.52 1.15 14.32
CA LEU A 364 -11.89 -0.16 14.83
C LEU A 364 -11.88 -0.19 16.38
N ASP A 365 -10.99 0.57 17.01
CA ASP A 365 -10.90 0.70 18.47
C ASP A 365 -12.20 1.26 19.10
N ARG A 366 -13.01 1.97 18.30
CA ARG A 366 -14.28 2.58 18.75
C ARG A 366 -15.51 1.68 18.52
N CYS A 367 -15.34 0.51 17.90
CA CYS A 367 -16.46 -0.36 17.52
C CYS A 367 -16.88 -1.36 18.61
N ASN A 368 -16.25 -1.35 19.80
CA ASN A 368 -16.51 -2.32 20.88
C ASN A 368 -16.44 -3.79 20.40
N VAL A 369 -15.50 -4.09 19.49
CA VAL A 369 -15.27 -5.44 19.00
C VAL A 369 -14.64 -6.28 20.11
N PRO A 370 -15.17 -7.47 20.45
CA PRO A 370 -14.52 -8.33 21.43
C PRO A 370 -13.09 -8.68 21.03
N VAL A 371 -12.15 -8.63 22.00
CA VAL A 371 -10.69 -8.82 21.76
C VAL A 371 -10.42 -10.12 21.02
N GLU A 372 -11.19 -11.18 21.31
CA GLU A 372 -11.06 -12.50 20.71
C GLU A 372 -11.42 -12.52 19.21
N THR A 373 -12.24 -11.57 18.76
CA THR A 373 -12.76 -11.51 17.38
C THR A 373 -12.20 -10.36 16.56
N VAL A 374 -11.28 -9.55 17.11
CA VAL A 374 -10.67 -8.40 16.40
C VAL A 374 -10.01 -8.83 15.08
N GLY A 375 -9.29 -9.95 15.06
CA GLY A 375 -8.68 -10.45 13.83
C GLY A 375 -9.70 -10.83 12.76
N LEU A 376 -10.85 -11.41 13.16
CA LEU A 376 -11.94 -11.73 12.25
C LEU A 376 -12.65 -10.47 11.74
N ALA A 377 -12.82 -9.46 12.60
CA ALA A 377 -13.36 -8.16 12.24
C ALA A 377 -12.47 -7.44 11.20
N ILE A 378 -11.14 -7.42 11.40
CA ILE A 378 -10.19 -6.88 10.43
C ILE A 378 -10.30 -7.63 9.10
N GLY A 379 -10.37 -8.97 9.13
CA GLY A 379 -10.56 -9.78 7.93
C GLY A 379 -11.84 -9.43 7.17
N LEU A 380 -12.97 -9.32 7.87
CA LEU A 380 -14.26 -8.95 7.29
C LEU A 380 -14.23 -7.55 6.65
N ILE A 381 -13.70 -6.56 7.39
CA ILE A 381 -13.55 -5.19 6.88
C ILE A 381 -12.62 -5.18 5.67
N SER A 382 -11.52 -5.96 5.68
CA SER A 382 -10.56 -6.01 4.57
C SER A 382 -11.18 -6.58 3.30
N VAL A 383 -11.94 -7.67 3.39
CA VAL A 383 -12.63 -8.27 2.24
C VAL A 383 -13.59 -7.27 1.59
N LEU A 384 -14.37 -6.56 2.40
CA LEU A 384 -15.31 -5.56 1.90
C LEU A 384 -14.58 -4.29 1.43
N GLY A 385 -13.70 -3.76 2.27
CA GLY A 385 -13.03 -2.48 2.06
C GLY A 385 -12.05 -2.48 0.89
N TYR A 386 -11.41 -3.62 0.59
CA TYR A 386 -10.49 -3.77 -0.53
C TYR A 386 -11.07 -4.48 -1.75
N SER A 387 -12.37 -4.83 -1.72
CA SER A 387 -13.06 -5.34 -2.90
C SER A 387 -12.99 -4.41 -4.14
N PRO A 388 -12.81 -3.07 -4.02
CA PRO A 388 -12.56 -2.21 -5.17
C PRO A 388 -11.34 -2.60 -6.02
N ASP A 389 -10.37 -3.33 -5.48
CA ASP A 389 -9.24 -3.87 -6.27
C ASP A 389 -9.73 -4.72 -7.45
N VAL A 390 -10.89 -5.38 -7.31
CA VAL A 390 -11.45 -6.27 -8.32
C VAL A 390 -12.21 -5.50 -9.40
N PHE A 391 -13.14 -4.63 -9.01
CA PHE A 391 -14.09 -4.04 -9.96
C PHE A 391 -13.73 -2.63 -10.42
N LEU A 392 -12.98 -1.86 -9.62
CA LEU A 392 -12.70 -0.47 -9.94
C LEU A 392 -11.77 -0.31 -11.17
N PRO A 393 -10.74 -1.17 -11.38
CA PRO A 393 -9.98 -1.17 -12.63
C PRO A 393 -10.85 -1.45 -13.86
N LEU A 394 -11.88 -2.31 -13.73
CA LEU A 394 -12.82 -2.62 -14.80
C LEU A 394 -13.71 -1.42 -15.12
N ILE A 395 -14.26 -0.76 -14.10
CA ILE A 395 -15.06 0.46 -14.28
C ILE A 395 -14.23 1.53 -14.96
N ASN A 396 -13.00 1.79 -14.48
CA ASN A 396 -12.12 2.78 -15.07
C ASN A 396 -11.82 2.45 -16.53
N GLY A 397 -11.37 1.22 -16.83
CA GLY A 397 -11.04 0.80 -18.19
C GLY A 397 -12.24 0.85 -19.13
N TYR A 398 -13.43 0.46 -18.67
CA TYR A 398 -14.66 0.56 -19.46
C TYR A 398 -15.01 2.01 -19.79
N LEU A 399 -15.00 2.90 -18.79
CA LEU A 399 -15.38 4.30 -18.98
C LEU A 399 -14.38 5.04 -19.89
N THR A 400 -13.08 4.84 -19.70
CA THR A 400 -12.06 5.51 -20.51
C THR A 400 -11.99 4.97 -21.94
N GLN A 401 -12.32 3.73 -22.17
CA GLN A 401 -12.38 3.16 -23.52
C GLN A 401 -13.69 3.52 -24.24
N THR A 402 -14.83 3.49 -23.54
CA THR A 402 -16.14 3.78 -24.15
C THR A 402 -16.32 5.27 -24.44
N TYR A 403 -15.77 6.13 -23.59
CA TYR A 403 -15.81 7.57 -23.70
C TYR A 403 -14.39 8.13 -23.82
N PRO A 404 -13.82 8.14 -25.05
CA PRO A 404 -12.43 8.53 -25.24
C PRO A 404 -12.13 9.97 -24.81
N GLY A 405 -10.87 10.22 -24.46
CA GLY A 405 -10.40 11.51 -24.02
C GLY A 405 -10.74 11.80 -22.56
N VAL A 406 -10.73 13.06 -22.21
CA VAL A 406 -10.94 13.54 -20.83
C VAL A 406 -12.29 13.12 -20.26
N PHE A 407 -13.33 12.98 -21.09
CA PHE A 407 -14.69 12.72 -20.63
C PHE A 407 -14.82 11.36 -19.90
N GLY A 408 -14.15 10.32 -20.35
CA GLY A 408 -14.13 9.03 -19.64
C GLY A 408 -13.55 9.15 -18.22
N TYR A 409 -12.47 9.94 -18.07
CA TYR A 409 -11.90 10.22 -16.75
C TYR A 409 -12.81 11.11 -15.89
N GLN A 410 -13.51 12.07 -16.51
CA GLN A 410 -14.48 12.90 -15.79
C GLN A 410 -15.62 12.07 -15.21
N LEU A 411 -16.16 11.10 -15.96
CA LEU A 411 -17.16 10.16 -15.48
C LEU A 411 -16.61 9.30 -14.35
N TYR A 412 -15.39 8.80 -14.49
CA TYR A 412 -14.74 7.99 -13.46
C TYR A 412 -14.50 8.78 -12.17
N PHE A 413 -13.95 9.99 -12.25
CA PHE A 413 -13.73 10.83 -11.07
C PHE A 413 -15.04 11.31 -10.45
N GLY A 414 -16.08 11.57 -11.26
CA GLY A 414 -17.42 11.88 -10.79
C GLY A 414 -18.03 10.73 -9.99
N TYR A 415 -17.89 9.50 -10.50
CA TYR A 415 -18.28 8.29 -9.76
C TYR A 415 -17.55 8.18 -8.41
N VAL A 416 -16.21 8.31 -8.40
CA VAL A 416 -15.43 8.21 -7.16
C VAL A 416 -15.74 9.36 -6.20
N ALA A 417 -16.02 10.56 -6.71
CA ALA A 417 -16.46 11.70 -5.89
C ALA A 417 -17.79 11.42 -5.19
N ALA A 418 -18.75 10.84 -5.89
CA ALA A 418 -20.02 10.42 -5.29
C ALA A 418 -19.82 9.36 -4.19
N VAL A 419 -18.96 8.36 -4.47
CA VAL A 419 -18.61 7.33 -3.47
C VAL A 419 -17.87 7.92 -2.27
N ALA A 420 -16.94 8.87 -2.48
CA ALA A 420 -16.26 9.56 -1.39
C ALA A 420 -17.25 10.35 -0.51
N ALA A 421 -18.22 11.01 -1.13
CA ALA A 421 -19.29 11.70 -0.38
C ALA A 421 -20.14 10.72 0.44
N LEU A 422 -20.50 9.55 -0.13
CA LEU A 422 -21.18 8.48 0.62
C LEU A 422 -20.35 8.00 1.80
N GLY A 423 -19.03 7.86 1.63
CA GLY A 423 -18.09 7.58 2.72
C GLY A 423 -18.09 8.66 3.79
N GLY A 424 -18.19 9.94 3.39
CA GLY A 424 -18.33 11.09 4.30
C GLY A 424 -19.63 11.01 5.11
N PHE A 425 -20.75 10.64 4.49
CA PHE A 425 -22.02 10.43 5.21
C PHE A 425 -21.95 9.21 6.15
N ALA A 426 -21.29 8.12 5.74
CA ALA A 426 -21.10 6.96 6.63
C ALA A 426 -20.24 7.35 7.85
N ALA A 427 -19.18 8.14 7.66
CA ALA A 427 -18.36 8.66 8.76
C ALA A 427 -19.15 9.62 9.66
N LEU A 428 -20.04 10.45 9.10
CA LEU A 428 -20.93 11.32 9.86
C LEU A 428 -21.95 10.51 10.68
N ALA A 429 -22.51 9.45 10.10
CA ALA A 429 -23.41 8.54 10.79
C ALA A 429 -22.70 7.83 11.96
N LEU A 430 -21.47 7.36 11.74
CA LEU A 430 -20.63 6.77 12.79
C LEU A 430 -20.37 7.77 13.93
N ARG A 431 -19.99 9.02 13.60
CA ARG A 431 -19.77 10.07 14.59
C ARG A 431 -21.03 10.30 15.44
N ASN A 432 -22.18 10.45 14.81
CA ASN A 432 -23.43 10.69 15.52
C ASN A 432 -23.84 9.50 16.42
N MET A 433 -23.56 8.27 15.97
CA MET A 433 -23.81 7.05 16.75
C MET A 433 -22.92 6.99 17.99
N LEU A 434 -21.62 7.29 17.84
CA LEU A 434 -20.66 7.31 18.94
C LEU A 434 -21.00 8.41 19.97
N ASN A 435 -21.33 9.63 19.52
CA ASN A 435 -21.73 10.73 20.39
C ASN A 435 -22.97 10.38 21.22
N ARG A 436 -23.98 9.72 20.62
CA ARG A 436 -25.18 9.28 21.36
C ARG A 436 -24.84 8.23 22.44
N LYS A 437 -23.85 7.37 22.22
CA LYS A 437 -23.41 6.38 23.23
C LYS A 437 -22.60 7.01 24.35
N GLU A 438 -21.87 8.08 24.07
CA GLU A 438 -21.06 8.83 25.04
C GLU A 438 -21.88 9.89 25.80
N GLY A 439 -23.18 10.07 25.47
CA GLY A 439 -24.07 11.04 26.13
C GLY A 439 -23.80 12.49 25.75
N LEU A 440 -23.12 12.73 24.62
CA LEU A 440 -22.78 14.03 24.04
C LEU A 440 -23.76 14.50 22.98
#